data_d576888e0e59b4335743437d903b7bad
#
_entry.id   d576888e0e59b4335743437d903b7bad
#
_cell.length_a   1.000
_cell.length_b   1.000
_cell.length_c   1.000
_cell.angle_alpha   90.00
_cell.angle_beta   90.00
_cell.angle_gamma   90.00
#
_symmetry.space_group_name_H-M   'P 1'
#
loop_
_entity.id
_entity.type
_entity.pdbx_description
1 polymer ?
#
loop_
_entity_poly.entity_id
_entity_poly.type
_entity_poly.pdbx_seq_one_letter_code
_entity_poly.pdbx_strand_id
1 'polypeptide(L)'
;MKAWWFYALGFLALAALDTAAHIFFKLAATELGPVAFDLSWLYRVSGIPALYVAVACYVATFFVWMTLLRHAPVGPAFAASHLELVGVLMASVTIFQEHVSALQWAGAGTILLGIACLAFSESAES
;
A
#
# COMPACT_ATOMS: atom_id res chain seq x y z
N MET A 1 -8.04 26.06 2.25
CA MET A 1 -9.24 25.37 2.71
C MET A 1 -9.65 24.23 1.80
N LYS A 2 -9.79 24.52 0.50
CA LYS A 2 -10.13 23.47 -0.46
C LYS A 2 -9.01 22.45 -0.64
N ALA A 3 -7.77 22.81 -0.30
CA ALA A 3 -6.61 21.96 -0.50
C ALA A 3 -6.62 20.71 0.38
N TRP A 4 -7.17 20.81 1.60
CA TRP A 4 -7.15 19.65 2.49
C TRP A 4 -8.04 18.52 1.97
N TRP A 5 -9.14 18.87 1.32
CA TRP A 5 -9.98 17.86 0.67
C TRP A 5 -9.22 17.12 -0.44
N PHE A 6 -8.48 17.89 -1.22
CA PHE A 6 -7.66 17.32 -2.29
C PHE A 6 -6.65 16.33 -1.71
N TYR A 7 -5.95 16.73 -0.64
CA TYR A 7 -4.97 15.86 -0.01
C TYR A 7 -5.62 14.64 0.63
N ALA A 8 -6.73 14.82 1.31
CA ALA A 8 -7.42 13.72 1.96
C ALA A 8 -7.90 12.69 0.94
N LEU A 9 -8.52 13.16 -0.13
CA LEU A 9 -8.98 12.27 -1.21
C LEU A 9 -7.80 11.59 -1.91
N GLY A 10 -6.72 12.34 -2.14
CA GLY A 10 -5.53 11.80 -2.76
C GLY A 10 -4.87 10.70 -1.93
N PHE A 11 -4.71 10.95 -0.64
CA PHE A 11 -4.11 9.94 0.24
C PHE A 11 -5.02 8.74 0.43
N LEU A 12 -6.33 8.96 0.49
CA LEU A 12 -7.28 7.87 0.56
C LEU A 12 -7.23 7.02 -0.70
N ALA A 13 -7.19 7.66 -1.86
CA ALA A 13 -7.06 6.96 -3.14
C ALA A 13 -5.75 6.19 -3.19
N LEU A 14 -4.66 6.81 -2.73
CA LEU A 14 -3.35 6.17 -2.70
C LEU A 14 -3.37 4.92 -1.82
N ALA A 15 -3.93 5.03 -0.62
CA ALA A 15 -4.04 3.90 0.29
C ALA A 15 -4.90 2.78 -0.31
N ALA A 16 -6.01 3.15 -0.93
CA ALA A 16 -6.90 2.17 -1.57
C ALA A 16 -6.20 1.46 -2.73
N LEU A 17 -5.50 2.21 -3.58
CA LEU A 17 -4.77 1.64 -4.71
C LEU A 17 -3.64 0.73 -4.23
N ASP A 18 -2.88 1.16 -3.24
CA ASP A 18 -1.80 0.34 -2.69
C ASP A 18 -2.33 -0.93 -2.06
N THR A 19 -3.42 -0.84 -1.30
CA THR A 19 -4.05 -2.01 -0.69
C THR A 19 -4.54 -2.97 -1.77
N ALA A 20 -5.19 -2.44 -2.79
CA ALA A 20 -5.68 -3.25 -3.91
C ALA A 20 -4.51 -3.94 -4.63
N ALA A 21 -3.41 -3.21 -4.86
CA ALA A 21 -2.23 -3.76 -5.51
C ALA A 21 -1.67 -4.94 -4.71
N HIS A 22 -1.57 -4.77 -3.39
CA HIS A 22 -1.07 -5.84 -2.53
C HIS A 22 -2.00 -7.05 -2.52
N ILE A 23 -3.30 -6.82 -2.51
CA ILE A 23 -4.28 -7.92 -2.53
C ILE A 23 -4.16 -8.71 -3.83
N PHE A 24 -4.17 -8.03 -4.97
CA PHE A 24 -4.07 -8.69 -6.27
C PHE A 24 -2.73 -9.35 -6.48
N PHE A 25 -1.66 -8.73 -5.99
CA PHE A 25 -0.33 -9.33 -6.06
C PHE A 25 -0.28 -10.62 -5.24
N LYS A 26 -0.88 -10.61 -4.05
CA LYS A 26 -0.94 -11.79 -3.20
C LYS A 26 -1.78 -12.90 -3.85
N LEU A 27 -2.90 -12.53 -4.46
CA LEU A 27 -3.73 -13.49 -5.18
C LEU A 27 -2.94 -14.14 -6.32
N ALA A 28 -2.20 -13.33 -7.06
CA ALA A 28 -1.36 -13.83 -8.14
C ALA A 28 -0.28 -14.78 -7.62
N ALA A 29 0.37 -14.41 -6.53
CA ALA A 29 1.42 -15.24 -5.93
C ALA A 29 0.87 -16.56 -5.42
N THR A 30 -0.32 -16.53 -4.82
CA THR A 30 -0.97 -17.74 -4.31
C THR A 30 -1.33 -18.68 -5.45
N GLU A 31 -1.86 -18.14 -6.55
CA GLU A 31 -2.23 -18.92 -7.73
C GLU A 31 -1.01 -19.52 -8.38
N LEU A 32 0.09 -18.75 -8.43
CA LEU A 32 1.33 -19.18 -9.09
C LEU A 32 2.02 -20.30 -8.34
N GLY A 33 1.98 -20.27 -7.00
CA GLY A 33 2.67 -21.25 -6.17
C GLY A 33 4.16 -20.94 -6.01
N PRO A 34 4.99 -21.97 -5.71
CA PRO A 34 6.41 -21.74 -5.44
C PRO A 34 7.14 -21.13 -6.63
N VAL A 35 8.12 -20.29 -6.34
CA VAL A 35 8.95 -19.65 -7.37
C VAL A 35 9.88 -20.68 -7.98
N ALA A 36 9.90 -20.77 -9.30
CA ALA A 36 10.81 -21.62 -10.05
C ALA A 36 11.28 -20.84 -11.28
N PHE A 37 12.58 -20.62 -11.40
CA PHE A 37 13.11 -19.78 -12.47
C PHE A 37 13.33 -20.60 -13.75
N ASP A 38 12.21 -21.08 -14.32
CA ASP A 38 12.24 -21.78 -15.60
C ASP A 38 11.22 -21.19 -16.57
N LEU A 39 11.24 -21.66 -17.82
CA LEU A 39 10.35 -21.13 -18.85
C LEU A 39 8.88 -21.39 -18.55
N SER A 40 8.58 -22.56 -17.97
CA SER A 40 7.19 -22.89 -17.65
C SER A 40 6.63 -21.99 -16.55
N TRP A 41 7.46 -21.64 -15.58
CA TRP A 41 7.08 -20.71 -14.53
C TRP A 41 6.81 -19.32 -15.11
N LEU A 42 7.70 -18.83 -15.98
CA LEU A 42 7.53 -17.54 -16.64
C LEU A 42 6.26 -17.49 -17.49
N TYR A 43 5.97 -18.59 -18.17
CA TYR A 43 4.76 -18.70 -18.97
C TYR A 43 3.51 -18.60 -18.08
N ARG A 44 3.53 -19.28 -16.92
CA ARG A 44 2.41 -19.23 -15.99
C ARG A 44 2.23 -17.83 -15.40
N VAL A 45 3.34 -17.15 -15.07
CA VAL A 45 3.29 -15.77 -14.55
C VAL A 45 2.60 -14.87 -15.55
N SER A 46 2.94 -14.97 -16.82
CA SER A 46 2.38 -14.10 -17.85
C SER A 46 0.88 -14.34 -18.09
N GLY A 47 0.37 -15.49 -17.64
CA GLY A 47 -1.04 -15.84 -17.81
C GLY A 47 -1.95 -15.50 -16.63
N ILE A 48 -1.45 -14.85 -15.58
CA ILE A 48 -2.23 -14.56 -14.38
C ILE A 48 -2.86 -13.17 -14.50
N PRO A 49 -4.21 -13.06 -14.63
CA PRO A 49 -4.86 -11.75 -14.75
C PRO A 49 -4.67 -10.85 -13.52
N ALA A 50 -4.65 -11.45 -12.32
CA ALA A 50 -4.47 -10.68 -11.08
C ALA A 50 -3.14 -9.93 -11.07
N LEU A 51 -2.11 -10.50 -11.69
CA LEU A 51 -0.80 -9.84 -11.79
C LEU A 51 -0.91 -8.54 -12.60
N TYR A 52 -1.64 -8.59 -13.71
CA TYR A 52 -1.81 -7.41 -14.56
C TYR A 52 -2.60 -6.32 -13.83
N VAL A 53 -3.62 -6.71 -13.07
CA VAL A 53 -4.38 -5.76 -12.25
C VAL A 53 -3.48 -5.13 -11.19
N ALA A 54 -2.64 -5.91 -10.53
CA ALA A 54 -1.70 -5.40 -9.53
C ALA A 54 -0.74 -4.39 -10.15
N VAL A 55 -0.18 -4.70 -11.31
CA VAL A 55 0.74 -3.80 -12.01
C VAL A 55 0.02 -2.50 -12.39
N ALA A 56 -1.21 -2.61 -12.89
CA ALA A 56 -2.00 -1.43 -13.24
C ALA A 56 -2.25 -0.55 -12.01
N CYS A 57 -2.53 -1.16 -10.85
CA CYS A 57 -2.70 -0.42 -9.61
C CYS A 57 -1.41 0.28 -9.19
N TYR A 58 -0.26 -0.38 -9.34
CA TYR A 58 1.03 0.24 -9.03
C TYR A 58 1.31 1.44 -9.94
N VAL A 59 1.01 1.32 -11.22
CA VAL A 59 1.18 2.43 -12.16
C VAL A 59 0.27 3.59 -11.78
N ALA A 60 -0.98 3.31 -11.46
CA ALA A 60 -1.94 4.33 -11.02
C ALA A 60 -1.44 5.00 -9.73
N THR A 61 -0.93 4.21 -8.79
CA THR A 61 -0.36 4.72 -7.54
C THR A 61 0.78 5.69 -7.82
N PHE A 62 1.63 5.36 -8.77
CA PHE A 62 2.75 6.24 -9.15
C PHE A 62 2.25 7.61 -9.59
N PHE A 63 1.25 7.64 -10.46
CA PHE A 63 0.71 8.90 -10.96
C PHE A 63 0.03 9.70 -9.85
N VAL A 64 -0.72 9.05 -9.00
CA VAL A 64 -1.36 9.71 -7.85
C VAL A 64 -0.30 10.29 -6.92
N TRP A 65 0.74 9.49 -6.63
CA TRP A 65 1.84 9.90 -5.77
C TRP A 65 2.56 11.11 -6.31
N MET A 66 2.89 11.10 -7.60
CA MET A 66 3.57 12.23 -8.22
C MET A 66 2.71 13.49 -8.20
N THR A 67 1.41 13.34 -8.40
CA THR A 67 0.48 14.46 -8.33
C THR A 67 0.45 15.06 -6.93
N LEU A 68 0.39 14.19 -5.90
CA LEU A 68 0.37 14.64 -4.52
C LEU A 68 1.67 15.33 -4.12
N LEU A 69 2.80 14.82 -4.57
CA LEU A 69 4.10 15.41 -4.25
C LEU A 69 4.28 16.81 -4.82
N ARG A 70 3.59 17.12 -5.90
CA ARG A 70 3.62 18.46 -6.47
C ARG A 70 3.02 19.50 -5.54
N HIS A 71 2.09 19.09 -4.69
CA HIS A 71 1.30 20.02 -3.89
C HIS A 71 1.50 19.86 -2.38
N ALA A 72 2.01 18.70 -1.95
CA ALA A 72 2.15 18.39 -0.53
C ALA A 72 3.61 18.28 -0.12
N PRO A 73 3.94 18.62 1.13
CA PRO A 73 5.28 18.36 1.66
C PRO A 73 5.61 16.87 1.64
N VAL A 74 6.89 16.56 1.41
CA VAL A 74 7.34 15.18 1.27
C VAL A 74 7.17 14.38 2.57
N GLY A 75 7.46 14.98 3.71
CA GLY A 75 7.38 14.31 5.00
C GLY A 75 6.00 13.75 5.32
N PRO A 76 4.97 14.61 5.38
CA PRO A 76 3.60 14.13 5.63
C PRO A 76 3.11 13.17 4.56
N ALA A 77 3.52 13.37 3.30
CA ALA A 77 3.13 12.48 2.21
C ALA A 77 3.67 11.07 2.45
N PHE A 78 4.94 10.96 2.82
CA PHE A 78 5.53 9.66 3.15
C PHE A 78 4.84 9.00 4.34
N ALA A 79 4.56 9.78 5.38
CA ALA A 79 3.86 9.25 6.55
C ALA A 79 2.49 8.70 6.17
N ALA A 80 1.75 9.46 5.38
CA ALA A 80 0.40 9.06 4.96
C ALA A 80 0.43 7.80 4.10
N SER A 81 1.44 7.65 3.25
CA SER A 81 1.53 6.46 2.39
C SER A 81 1.69 5.17 3.18
N HIS A 82 2.26 5.26 4.37
CA HIS A 82 2.44 4.07 5.22
C HIS A 82 1.15 3.63 5.90
N LEU A 83 0.09 4.42 5.81
CA LEU A 83 -1.22 4.00 6.30
C LEU A 83 -1.77 2.79 5.54
N GLU A 84 -1.26 2.52 4.34
CA GLU A 84 -1.61 1.33 3.59
C GLU A 84 -1.35 0.05 4.39
N LEU A 85 -0.37 0.10 5.30
CA LEU A 85 -0.04 -1.05 6.14
C LEU A 85 -1.26 -1.53 6.93
N VAL A 86 -2.04 -0.59 7.45
CA VAL A 86 -3.27 -0.91 8.17
C VAL A 86 -4.26 -1.60 7.23
N GLY A 87 -4.41 -1.06 6.02
CA GLY A 87 -5.31 -1.66 5.02
C GLY A 87 -4.88 -3.07 4.64
N VAL A 88 -3.57 -3.27 4.43
CA VAL A 88 -3.03 -4.59 4.08
C VAL A 88 -3.23 -5.57 5.22
N LEU A 89 -2.98 -5.16 6.47
CA LEU A 89 -3.18 -6.03 7.63
C LEU A 89 -4.65 -6.42 7.78
N MET A 90 -5.55 -5.45 7.63
CA MET A 90 -6.98 -5.73 7.72
C MET A 90 -7.42 -6.69 6.63
N ALA A 91 -6.92 -6.50 5.40
CA ALA A 91 -7.22 -7.39 4.29
C ALA A 91 -6.68 -8.80 4.55
N SER A 92 -5.47 -8.89 5.10
CA SER A 92 -4.88 -10.20 5.41
C SER A 92 -5.71 -10.97 6.43
N VAL A 93 -6.17 -10.29 7.46
CA VAL A 93 -6.95 -10.93 8.51
C VAL A 93 -8.36 -11.27 8.03
N THR A 94 -9.02 -10.34 7.32
CA THR A 94 -10.43 -10.50 6.96
C THR A 94 -10.66 -11.27 5.68
N ILE A 95 -9.87 -11.00 4.64
CA ILE A 95 -10.06 -11.62 3.32
C ILE A 95 -9.33 -12.94 3.22
N PHE A 96 -8.06 -12.95 3.61
CA PHE A 96 -7.21 -14.15 3.49
C PHE A 96 -7.25 -15.01 4.75
N GLN A 97 -7.85 -14.50 5.81
CA GLN A 97 -7.96 -15.19 7.11
C GLN A 97 -6.60 -15.68 7.62
N GLU A 98 -5.59 -14.85 7.41
CA GLU A 98 -4.24 -15.15 7.88
C GLU A 98 -4.11 -14.86 9.37
N HIS A 99 -3.26 -15.64 10.01
CA HIS A 99 -2.97 -15.43 11.42
C HIS A 99 -1.82 -14.43 11.56
N VAL A 100 -2.10 -13.30 12.19
CA VAL A 100 -1.09 -12.26 12.45
C VAL A 100 -0.60 -12.42 13.87
N SER A 101 0.70 -12.61 14.04
CA SER A 101 1.29 -12.81 15.36
C SER A 101 1.27 -11.52 16.19
N ALA A 102 1.40 -11.68 17.51
CA ALA A 102 1.48 -10.52 18.40
C ALA A 102 2.66 -9.62 18.04
N LEU A 103 3.77 -10.21 17.62
CA LEU A 103 4.96 -9.45 17.21
C LEU A 103 4.67 -8.60 15.98
N GLN A 104 3.93 -9.14 15.03
CA GLN A 104 3.53 -8.39 13.83
C GLN A 104 2.59 -7.23 14.18
N TRP A 105 1.65 -7.45 15.09
CA TRP A 105 0.77 -6.38 15.58
C TRP A 105 1.57 -5.29 16.30
N ALA A 106 2.57 -5.69 17.09
CA ALA A 106 3.44 -4.74 17.78
C ALA A 106 4.23 -3.90 16.77
N GLY A 107 4.74 -4.52 15.71
CA GLY A 107 5.45 -3.81 14.66
C GLY A 107 4.58 -2.80 13.95
N ALA A 108 3.34 -3.21 13.61
CA ALA A 108 2.37 -2.31 12.97
C ALA A 108 2.05 -1.12 13.87
N GLY A 109 1.86 -1.37 15.16
CA GLY A 109 1.61 -0.31 16.13
C GLY A 109 2.78 0.67 16.22
N THR A 110 4.01 0.14 16.20
CA THR A 110 5.22 0.97 16.23
C THR A 110 5.29 1.88 15.01
N ILE A 111 4.97 1.35 13.83
CA ILE A 111 4.97 2.13 12.59
C ILE A 111 3.93 3.25 12.68
N LEU A 112 2.73 2.92 13.18
CA LEU A 112 1.68 3.92 13.34
C LEU A 112 2.09 5.02 14.31
N LEU A 113 2.76 4.66 15.41
CA LEU A 113 3.29 5.64 16.34
C LEU A 113 4.32 6.56 15.68
N GLY A 114 5.20 5.99 14.86
CA GLY A 114 6.16 6.76 14.10
C GLY A 114 5.49 7.75 13.17
N ILE A 115 4.45 7.32 12.47
CA ILE A 115 3.67 8.17 11.57
C ILE A 115 3.03 9.32 12.34
N ALA A 116 2.45 9.01 13.50
CA ALA A 116 1.83 10.04 14.35
C ALA A 116 2.85 11.06 14.83
N CYS A 117 4.02 10.60 15.26
CA CYS A 117 5.10 11.48 15.70
C CYS A 117 5.55 12.40 14.57
N LEU A 118 5.70 11.85 13.36
CA LEU A 118 6.10 12.63 12.21
C LEU A 118 5.06 13.68 11.85
N ALA A 119 3.78 13.30 11.91
CA ALA A 119 2.69 14.22 11.63
C ALA A 119 2.66 15.40 12.62
N PHE A 120 2.85 15.10 13.91
CA PHE A 120 2.92 16.14 14.93
C PHE A 120 4.13 17.04 14.75
N SER A 121 5.27 16.47 14.42
CA SER A 121 6.48 17.23 14.16
C SER A 121 6.31 18.21 13.02
N GLU A 122 5.71 17.76 11.92
CA GLU A 122 5.45 18.61 10.76
C GLU A 122 4.45 19.72 11.10
N SER A 123 3.42 19.41 11.89
CA SER A 123 2.46 20.40 12.32
C SER A 123 3.10 21.48 13.20
N ALA A 124 4.04 21.08 14.05
CA ALA A 124 4.74 22.00 14.93
C ALA A 124 5.64 22.98 14.15
N GLU A 125 6.19 22.54 13.05
CA GLU A 125 7.06 23.38 12.22
C GLU A 125 6.30 24.36 11.33
N SER A 126 5.05 24.07 11.04
CA SER A 126 4.25 24.93 10.18
C SER A 126 3.46 25.94 10.99
#